data_a78893cdfd33b1cdbf7d65a05c0b481e
#
_entry.id   a78893cdfd33b1cdbf7d65a05c0b481e
#
_cell.length_a   1.000
_cell.length_b   1.000
_cell.length_c   1.000
_cell.angle_alpha   90.00
_cell.angle_beta   90.00
_cell.angle_gamma   90.00
#
_symmetry.space_group_name_H-M   'P 1'
#
loop_
_entity.id
_entity.type
_entity.pdbx_description
1 polymer ?
#
loop_
_entity_poly.entity_id
_entity_poly.type
_entity_poly.pdbx_seq_one_letter_code
_entity_poly.pdbx_strand_id
1 'polypeptide(L)'
;MRNKCCCLQKILCAMMAAFLLAASLTAFAQENGYTFTYRSGSYAAYDQQHATMPFPMTEIRLDGPAGEAVDGVRCSVQQIDGGEALVWDDQKGSVTWSFNVAEAGRYALAIDYYALPGVGNIPEYELCIDGEVPFIEAQQLQLTRLYQDAVTVFAQDNMGNDLRPSQEEVYTWQTSDLYDVNGYVNGSYLFALEAGEHTLTLTAIREPVAIASLCFHNAQEAPTYADYSAAHADMAQGADTITIEAEHALNKTSTQLYPISDRSDPMTSPLRSDCQKAQHHRRRELGHRRPVHHLGI
;
A
#
# COMPACT_ATOMS: atom_id res chain seq x y z
N MET A 1 -27.53 -46.38 -50.47
CA MET A 1 -27.50 -45.72 -49.15
C MET A 1 -26.17 -45.92 -48.34
N ARG A 2 -25.24 -46.79 -48.76
CA ARG A 2 -23.99 -47.10 -48.03
C ARG A 2 -22.88 -46.03 -48.13
N ASN A 3 -22.85 -45.18 -49.17
CA ASN A 3 -21.73 -44.24 -49.38
C ASN A 3 -21.87 -42.92 -48.58
N LYS A 4 -23.06 -42.52 -48.12
CA LYS A 4 -23.24 -41.32 -47.35
C LYS A 4 -22.78 -41.47 -45.87
N CYS A 5 -22.90 -42.67 -45.30
CA CYS A 5 -22.50 -42.95 -43.94
C CYS A 5 -20.97 -42.91 -43.76
N CYS A 6 -20.20 -43.39 -44.76
CA CYS A 6 -18.76 -43.40 -44.73
C CYS A 6 -18.14 -41.97 -44.81
N CYS A 7 -18.81 -41.05 -45.54
CA CYS A 7 -18.37 -39.67 -45.66
C CYS A 7 -18.57 -38.89 -44.36
N LEU A 8 -19.74 -39.07 -43.71
CA LEU A 8 -20.04 -38.43 -42.43
C LEU A 8 -19.10 -38.90 -41.32
N GLN A 9 -18.76 -40.20 -41.31
CA GLN A 9 -17.85 -40.75 -40.32
C GLN A 9 -16.40 -40.25 -40.50
N LYS A 10 -15.96 -40.04 -41.75
CA LYS A 10 -14.67 -39.43 -42.03
C LYS A 10 -14.59 -37.94 -41.63
N ILE A 11 -15.69 -37.20 -41.84
CA ILE A 11 -15.78 -35.80 -41.41
C ILE A 11 -15.76 -35.69 -39.87
N LEU A 12 -16.50 -36.59 -39.19
CA LEU A 12 -16.52 -36.62 -37.73
C LEU A 12 -15.16 -36.96 -37.12
N CYS A 13 -14.43 -37.95 -37.71
CA CYS A 13 -13.07 -38.29 -37.32
C CYS A 13 -12.07 -37.14 -37.58
N ALA A 14 -12.22 -36.43 -38.71
CA ALA A 14 -11.36 -35.30 -39.02
C ALA A 14 -11.60 -34.12 -38.05
N MET A 15 -12.86 -33.86 -37.67
CA MET A 15 -13.19 -32.84 -36.67
C MET A 15 -12.70 -33.21 -35.26
N MET A 16 -12.83 -34.48 -34.87
CA MET A 16 -12.26 -34.95 -33.60
C MET A 16 -10.72 -34.89 -33.58
N ALA A 17 -10.06 -35.24 -34.68
CA ALA A 17 -8.62 -35.10 -34.77
C ALA A 17 -8.16 -33.65 -34.74
N ALA A 18 -8.88 -32.73 -35.40
CA ALA A 18 -8.61 -31.28 -35.34
C ALA A 18 -8.84 -30.72 -33.94
N PHE A 19 -9.86 -31.20 -33.21
CA PHE A 19 -10.13 -30.78 -31.82
C PHE A 19 -9.05 -31.31 -30.86
N LEU A 20 -8.58 -32.52 -31.06
CA LEU A 20 -7.49 -33.11 -30.27
C LEU A 20 -6.12 -32.42 -30.59
N LEU A 21 -5.88 -32.02 -31.84
CA LEU A 21 -4.70 -31.22 -32.20
C LEU A 21 -4.77 -29.80 -31.62
N ALA A 22 -5.95 -29.16 -31.61
CA ALA A 22 -6.13 -27.85 -30.99
C ALA A 22 -5.93 -27.93 -29.47
N ALA A 23 -6.44 -28.96 -28.82
CA ALA A 23 -6.24 -29.19 -27.38
C ALA A 23 -4.75 -29.50 -27.05
N SER A 24 -4.01 -30.17 -27.96
CA SER A 24 -2.58 -30.44 -27.77
C SER A 24 -1.71 -29.20 -28.04
N LEU A 25 -2.13 -28.30 -28.93
CA LEU A 25 -1.43 -27.03 -29.17
C LEU A 25 -1.57 -26.06 -28.00
N THR A 26 -2.67 -26.08 -27.27
CA THR A 26 -2.83 -25.30 -26.02
C THR A 26 -2.00 -25.89 -24.86
N ALA A 27 -1.70 -27.19 -24.89
CA ALA A 27 -0.83 -27.84 -23.89
C ALA A 27 0.67 -27.60 -24.13
N PHE A 28 1.09 -27.28 -25.37
CA PHE A 28 2.48 -26.99 -25.69
C PHE A 28 2.91 -25.52 -25.50
N ALA A 29 2.00 -24.61 -25.23
CA ALA A 29 2.31 -23.23 -24.86
C ALA A 29 2.67 -23.04 -23.37
N GLN A 30 2.83 -24.14 -22.64
CA GLN A 30 3.24 -24.13 -21.23
C GLN A 30 4.74 -24.37 -21.14
N GLU A 31 5.53 -23.48 -21.74
CA GLU A 31 6.96 -23.39 -21.46
C GLU A 31 7.15 -22.68 -20.13
N ASN A 32 7.52 -23.46 -19.11
CA ASN A 32 8.30 -23.07 -17.91
C ASN A 32 7.90 -21.75 -17.19
N GLY A 33 6.69 -21.30 -17.29
CA GLY A 33 6.16 -20.23 -16.47
C GLY A 33 5.34 -20.82 -15.33
N TYR A 34 5.70 -20.52 -14.09
CA TYR A 34 4.78 -20.67 -12.99
C TYR A 34 3.54 -19.82 -13.31
N THR A 35 2.45 -20.44 -13.69
CA THR A 35 1.15 -19.77 -13.80
C THR A 35 0.73 -19.42 -12.39
N PHE A 36 0.96 -18.18 -11.97
CA PHE A 36 0.38 -17.67 -10.75
C PHE A 36 -1.14 -17.59 -10.96
N THR A 37 -1.85 -18.49 -10.33
CA THR A 37 -3.32 -18.39 -10.26
C THR A 37 -3.62 -17.42 -9.11
N TYR A 38 -3.98 -16.19 -9.44
CA TYR A 38 -4.44 -15.24 -8.44
C TYR A 38 -5.72 -15.75 -7.78
N ARG A 39 -5.83 -15.56 -6.47
CA ARG A 39 -7.07 -15.85 -5.76
C ARG A 39 -8.18 -14.99 -6.36
N SER A 40 -9.30 -15.60 -6.70
CA SER A 40 -10.48 -14.87 -7.19
C SER A 40 -10.86 -13.78 -6.18
N GLY A 41 -11.06 -12.57 -6.67
CA GLY A 41 -11.35 -11.39 -5.85
C GLY A 41 -10.14 -10.70 -5.22
N SER A 42 -8.90 -11.18 -5.42
CA SER A 42 -7.69 -10.49 -4.96
C SER A 42 -7.43 -9.22 -5.78
N TYR A 43 -6.66 -8.28 -5.20
CA TYR A 43 -6.23 -7.08 -5.92
C TYR A 43 -5.50 -7.42 -7.23
N ALA A 44 -4.62 -8.42 -7.24
CA ALA A 44 -3.91 -8.80 -8.45
C ALA A 44 -4.85 -9.27 -9.58
N ALA A 45 -5.94 -9.97 -9.25
CA ALA A 45 -6.95 -10.36 -10.23
C ALA A 45 -7.77 -9.15 -10.70
N TYR A 46 -8.11 -8.25 -9.79
CA TYR A 46 -8.81 -7.00 -10.07
C TYR A 46 -7.97 -6.09 -10.98
N ASP A 47 -6.69 -5.87 -10.67
CA ASP A 47 -5.78 -5.04 -11.47
C ASP A 47 -5.59 -5.61 -12.87
N GLN A 48 -5.42 -6.93 -12.99
CA GLN A 48 -5.34 -7.60 -14.29
C GLN A 48 -6.62 -7.42 -15.12
N GLN A 49 -7.80 -7.50 -14.50
CA GLN A 49 -9.08 -7.30 -15.17
C GLN A 49 -9.20 -5.90 -15.77
N HIS A 50 -8.66 -4.89 -15.09
CA HIS A 50 -8.73 -3.49 -15.47
C HIS A 50 -7.45 -2.95 -16.13
N ALA A 51 -6.49 -3.83 -16.46
CA ALA A 51 -5.17 -3.44 -16.96
C ALA A 51 -5.17 -2.58 -18.23
N THR A 52 -6.26 -2.62 -19.01
CA THR A 52 -6.41 -1.84 -20.24
C THR A 52 -6.99 -0.43 -20.04
N MET A 53 -7.49 -0.14 -18.84
CA MET A 53 -8.01 1.21 -18.55
C MET A 53 -6.85 2.22 -18.45
N PRO A 54 -7.07 3.45 -18.93
CA PRO A 54 -6.04 4.49 -18.90
C PRO A 54 -5.74 4.97 -17.48
N PHE A 55 -4.69 5.78 -17.34
CA PHE A 55 -4.34 6.52 -16.14
C PHE A 55 -4.66 8.01 -16.38
N PRO A 56 -5.83 8.49 -16.00
CA PRO A 56 -6.18 9.89 -16.17
C PRO A 56 -5.26 10.82 -15.38
N MET A 57 -5.03 12.02 -15.92
CA MET A 57 -4.22 13.03 -15.22
C MET A 57 -5.09 13.93 -14.32
N THR A 58 -6.41 13.80 -14.41
CA THR A 58 -7.35 14.57 -13.60
C THR A 58 -7.39 14.05 -12.17
N GLU A 59 -7.21 14.92 -11.20
CA GLU A 59 -7.42 14.61 -9.80
C GLU A 59 -8.89 14.78 -9.41
N ILE A 60 -9.38 13.90 -8.54
CA ILE A 60 -10.73 13.98 -7.95
C ILE A 60 -10.54 14.08 -6.44
N ARG A 61 -10.77 15.28 -5.92
CA ARG A 61 -10.61 15.58 -4.50
C ARG A 61 -11.95 15.58 -3.79
N LEU A 62 -12.05 14.83 -2.70
CA LEU A 62 -13.16 14.77 -1.80
C LEU A 62 -12.77 15.49 -0.50
N ASP A 63 -13.62 16.40 -0.06
CA ASP A 63 -13.44 17.08 1.24
C ASP A 63 -13.82 16.11 2.36
N GLY A 64 -12.93 15.88 3.31
CA GLY A 64 -13.19 14.99 4.45
C GLY A 64 -14.45 15.39 5.23
N PRO A 65 -14.58 16.68 5.63
CA PRO A 65 -15.78 17.23 6.26
C PRO A 65 -17.10 17.03 5.52
N ALA A 66 -17.08 16.85 4.19
CA ALA A 66 -18.28 16.58 3.40
C ALA A 66 -18.78 15.12 3.48
N GLY A 67 -18.09 14.26 4.21
CA GLY A 67 -18.52 12.88 4.41
C GLY A 67 -19.80 12.76 5.20
N GLU A 68 -20.72 11.93 4.72
CA GLU A 68 -22.01 11.68 5.36
C GLU A 68 -21.93 10.42 6.22
N ALA A 69 -22.20 10.59 7.53
CA ALA A 69 -22.24 9.46 8.47
C ALA A 69 -23.45 8.55 8.20
N VAL A 70 -23.21 7.26 8.13
CA VAL A 70 -24.25 6.24 7.95
C VAL A 70 -24.54 5.58 9.30
N ASP A 71 -25.82 5.29 9.58
CA ASP A 71 -26.28 4.53 10.76
C ASP A 71 -25.87 5.08 12.14
N GLY A 72 -25.87 6.42 12.30
CA GLY A 72 -25.70 7.05 13.60
C GLY A 72 -24.25 7.03 14.12
N VAL A 73 -23.28 6.88 13.23
CA VAL A 73 -21.87 7.04 13.53
C VAL A 73 -21.60 8.42 14.11
N ARG A 74 -20.78 8.49 15.16
CA ARG A 74 -20.37 9.76 15.77
C ARG A 74 -19.19 10.34 15.02
N CYS A 75 -19.52 11.19 14.06
CA CYS A 75 -18.57 12.05 13.37
C CYS A 75 -18.86 13.52 13.68
N SER A 76 -17.85 14.32 13.68
CA SER A 76 -17.97 15.78 13.83
C SER A 76 -16.85 16.47 13.08
N VAL A 77 -17.18 17.63 12.48
CA VAL A 77 -16.17 18.48 11.87
C VAL A 77 -15.46 19.26 12.95
N GLN A 78 -14.15 19.16 13.03
CA GLN A 78 -13.33 19.82 14.05
C GLN A 78 -12.04 20.37 13.44
N GLN A 79 -11.44 21.31 14.16
CA GLN A 79 -10.08 21.78 13.87
C GLN A 79 -9.08 20.90 14.62
N ILE A 80 -8.21 20.21 13.88
CA ILE A 80 -7.15 19.36 14.41
C ILE A 80 -5.81 19.90 13.90
N ASP A 81 -4.96 20.33 14.80
CA ASP A 81 -3.60 20.83 14.49
C ASP A 81 -3.56 21.80 13.29
N GLY A 82 -4.52 22.75 13.29
CA GLY A 82 -4.65 23.78 12.26
C GLY A 82 -5.34 23.36 10.96
N GLY A 83 -5.76 22.11 10.83
CA GLY A 83 -6.54 21.59 9.70
C GLY A 83 -7.98 21.28 10.09
N GLU A 84 -8.93 21.59 9.19
CA GLU A 84 -10.33 21.18 9.36
C GLU A 84 -10.49 19.74 8.89
N ALA A 85 -11.15 18.90 9.67
CA ALA A 85 -11.30 17.50 9.37
C ALA A 85 -12.61 16.90 9.91
N LEU A 86 -13.03 15.81 9.29
CA LEU A 86 -14.04 14.93 9.83
C LEU A 86 -13.39 14.05 10.89
N VAL A 87 -13.66 14.34 12.14
CA VAL A 87 -13.24 13.54 13.29
C VAL A 87 -14.17 12.36 13.44
N TRP A 88 -13.61 11.18 13.35
CA TRP A 88 -14.30 9.91 13.47
C TRP A 88 -13.72 9.14 14.67
N ASP A 89 -14.37 9.31 15.81
CA ASP A 89 -13.93 8.76 17.10
C ASP A 89 -14.56 7.40 17.45
N ASP A 90 -15.53 6.92 16.65
CA ASP A 90 -16.10 5.60 16.78
C ASP A 90 -15.24 4.55 16.05
N GLN A 91 -15.10 3.39 16.68
CA GLN A 91 -14.45 2.21 16.07
C GLN A 91 -15.44 1.37 15.26
N LYS A 92 -16.55 1.96 14.84
CA LYS A 92 -17.63 1.31 14.09
C LYS A 92 -18.33 2.31 13.19
N GLY A 93 -19.08 1.75 12.24
CA GLY A 93 -19.92 2.49 11.35
C GLY A 93 -19.20 2.96 10.10
N SER A 94 -19.93 3.66 9.24
CA SER A 94 -19.49 4.01 7.91
C SER A 94 -19.69 5.49 7.62
N VAL A 95 -18.80 6.04 6.79
CA VAL A 95 -18.93 7.39 6.22
C VAL A 95 -18.84 7.28 4.71
N THR A 96 -19.73 7.98 4.01
CA THR A 96 -19.84 7.95 2.55
C THR A 96 -19.60 9.34 1.97
N TRP A 97 -18.83 9.39 0.90
CA TRP A 97 -18.62 10.55 0.04
C TRP A 97 -19.16 10.28 -1.34
N SER A 98 -19.91 11.24 -1.90
CA SER A 98 -20.36 11.22 -3.30
C SER A 98 -19.44 12.07 -4.15
N PHE A 99 -19.09 11.59 -5.34
CA PHE A 99 -18.19 12.30 -6.24
C PHE A 99 -18.48 11.97 -7.70
N ASN A 100 -17.99 12.83 -8.61
CA ASN A 100 -18.14 12.63 -10.04
C ASN A 100 -16.79 12.37 -10.70
N VAL A 101 -16.72 11.34 -11.53
CA VAL A 101 -15.56 10.96 -12.35
C VAL A 101 -15.76 11.47 -13.77
N ALA A 102 -14.93 12.40 -14.22
CA ALA A 102 -15.02 12.96 -15.55
C ALA A 102 -14.42 12.03 -16.62
N GLU A 103 -13.39 11.28 -16.29
CA GLU A 103 -12.65 10.41 -17.20
C GLU A 103 -12.54 9.02 -16.59
N ALA A 104 -13.03 8.00 -17.30
CA ALA A 104 -12.89 6.62 -16.88
C ALA A 104 -11.41 6.21 -16.85
N GLY A 105 -10.99 5.50 -15.80
CA GLY A 105 -9.61 5.07 -15.69
C GLY A 105 -9.25 4.44 -14.35
N ARG A 106 -7.95 4.21 -14.15
CA ARG A 106 -7.39 3.70 -12.91
C ARG A 106 -6.73 4.83 -12.12
N TYR A 107 -7.13 4.97 -10.88
CA TYR A 107 -6.67 6.02 -9.97
C TYR A 107 -6.08 5.41 -8.71
N ALA A 108 -4.99 5.96 -8.20
CA ALA A 108 -4.58 5.75 -6.82
C ALA A 108 -5.46 6.60 -5.90
N LEU A 109 -5.62 6.19 -4.65
CA LEU A 109 -6.36 6.94 -3.64
C LEU A 109 -5.42 7.30 -2.49
N ALA A 110 -5.16 8.59 -2.35
CA ALA A 110 -4.49 9.18 -1.21
C ALA A 110 -5.51 9.62 -0.15
N ILE A 111 -5.16 9.42 1.11
CA ILE A 111 -5.93 9.93 2.26
C ILE A 111 -5.03 10.88 3.04
N ASP A 112 -5.56 12.08 3.31
CA ASP A 112 -4.96 13.06 4.20
C ASP A 112 -5.63 12.93 5.57
N TYR A 113 -4.89 12.40 6.54
CA TYR A 113 -5.45 11.97 7.81
C TYR A 113 -4.55 12.32 9.00
N TYR A 114 -5.17 12.37 10.16
CA TYR A 114 -4.51 12.49 11.45
C TYR A 114 -4.92 11.31 12.33
N ALA A 115 -3.96 10.44 12.68
CA ALA A 115 -4.21 9.31 13.55
C ALA A 115 -4.47 9.83 14.98
N LEU A 116 -5.71 9.69 15.47
CA LEU A 116 -6.10 10.17 16.78
C LEU A 116 -5.61 9.23 17.90
N PRO A 117 -5.43 9.73 19.12
CA PRO A 117 -5.14 8.89 20.27
C PRO A 117 -6.19 7.79 20.43
N GLY A 118 -5.73 6.56 20.58
CA GLY A 118 -6.57 5.37 20.69
C GLY A 118 -5.94 4.33 21.62
N VAL A 119 -6.14 3.04 21.33
CA VAL A 119 -5.53 1.97 22.12
C VAL A 119 -4.19 1.50 21.57
N GLY A 120 -3.66 2.19 20.55
CA GLY A 120 -2.32 1.97 20.00
C GLY A 120 -2.23 0.94 18.89
N ASN A 121 -3.37 0.51 18.34
CA ASN A 121 -3.37 -0.28 17.12
C ASN A 121 -3.24 0.62 15.87
N ILE A 122 -2.99 0.00 14.73
CA ILE A 122 -3.04 0.68 13.44
C ILE A 122 -4.51 0.92 13.07
N PRO A 123 -4.90 2.12 12.62
CA PRO A 123 -6.25 2.39 12.11
C PRO A 123 -6.55 1.52 10.90
N GLU A 124 -7.69 0.86 10.89
CA GLU A 124 -8.12 -0.05 9.84
C GLU A 124 -9.53 0.24 9.37
N TYR A 125 -9.72 0.17 8.06
CA TYR A 125 -10.98 0.46 7.38
C TYR A 125 -11.26 -0.52 6.26
N GLU A 126 -12.53 -0.86 6.07
CA GLU A 126 -13.01 -1.45 4.83
C GLU A 126 -13.39 -0.32 3.87
N LEU A 127 -13.08 -0.50 2.59
CA LEU A 127 -13.42 0.43 1.52
C LEU A 127 -14.39 -0.20 0.55
N CYS A 128 -15.48 0.50 0.27
CA CYS A 128 -16.43 0.18 -0.79
C CYS A 128 -16.50 1.33 -1.81
N ILE A 129 -16.65 0.96 -3.07
CA ILE A 129 -17.01 1.88 -4.16
C ILE A 129 -18.35 1.42 -4.69
N ASP A 130 -19.33 2.33 -4.76
CA ASP A 130 -20.71 2.06 -5.19
C ASP A 130 -21.37 0.91 -4.42
N GLY A 131 -21.03 0.78 -3.13
CA GLY A 131 -21.56 -0.25 -2.24
C GLY A 131 -20.91 -1.63 -2.39
N GLU A 132 -19.90 -1.78 -3.23
CA GLU A 132 -19.16 -3.03 -3.42
C GLU A 132 -17.69 -2.91 -2.98
N VAL A 133 -17.17 -3.96 -2.34
CA VAL A 133 -15.73 -4.06 -2.03
C VAL A 133 -15.00 -4.45 -3.31
N PRO A 134 -14.10 -3.61 -3.85
CA PRO A 134 -13.52 -3.83 -5.18
C PRO A 134 -12.60 -5.06 -5.24
N PHE A 135 -11.91 -5.37 -4.16
CA PHE A 135 -11.02 -6.53 -4.03
C PHE A 135 -10.88 -6.92 -2.56
N ILE A 136 -10.44 -8.15 -2.28
CA ILE A 136 -10.41 -8.70 -0.91
C ILE A 136 -9.58 -7.85 0.04
N GLU A 137 -8.44 -7.33 -0.41
CA GLU A 137 -7.54 -6.53 0.43
C GLU A 137 -8.16 -5.18 0.83
N ALA A 138 -9.16 -4.68 0.08
CA ALA A 138 -9.91 -3.49 0.45
C ALA A 138 -10.84 -3.68 1.67
N GLN A 139 -11.02 -4.93 2.13
CA GLN A 139 -11.74 -5.22 3.38
C GLN A 139 -10.95 -4.82 4.63
N GLN A 140 -9.64 -4.60 4.52
CA GLN A 140 -8.78 -4.28 5.66
C GLN A 140 -7.60 -3.40 5.23
N LEU A 141 -7.90 -2.16 4.88
CA LEU A 141 -6.89 -1.15 4.58
C LEU A 141 -6.35 -0.54 5.87
N GLN A 142 -5.06 -0.25 5.90
CA GLN A 142 -4.37 0.26 7.07
C GLN A 142 -3.83 1.67 6.83
N LEU A 143 -4.04 2.55 7.81
CA LEU A 143 -3.42 3.87 7.86
C LEU A 143 -2.32 3.86 8.91
N THR A 144 -1.10 4.22 8.53
CA THR A 144 0.06 4.10 9.42
C THR A 144 0.02 5.06 10.59
N ARG A 145 0.65 4.68 11.72
CA ARG A 145 1.01 5.57 12.83
C ARG A 145 2.50 5.87 12.77
N LEU A 146 2.88 7.03 13.23
CA LEU A 146 4.29 7.44 13.32
C LEU A 146 4.77 7.35 14.76
N TYR A 147 6.05 7.00 14.91
CA TYR A 147 6.71 6.85 16.20
C TYR A 147 8.07 7.52 16.17
N GLN A 148 8.52 7.95 17.34
CA GLN A 148 9.87 8.44 17.59
C GLN A 148 10.45 7.81 18.85
N ASP A 149 11.76 7.88 19.01
CA ASP A 149 12.39 7.50 20.26
C ASP A 149 12.09 8.56 21.32
N ALA A 150 11.66 8.13 22.52
CA ALA A 150 11.37 9.05 23.64
C ALA A 150 12.60 9.79 24.14
N VAL A 151 13.79 9.32 23.78
CA VAL A 151 15.07 9.91 24.19
C VAL A 151 16.05 9.91 23.02
N THR A 152 16.87 10.92 22.94
CA THR A 152 17.96 11.03 21.94
C THR A 152 19.27 10.41 22.42
N VAL A 153 19.43 10.20 23.72
CA VAL A 153 20.60 9.57 24.33
C VAL A 153 20.13 8.31 25.04
N PHE A 154 20.59 7.17 24.57
CA PHE A 154 20.15 5.88 25.10
C PHE A 154 20.88 5.54 26.41
N ALA A 155 20.14 4.98 27.35
CA ALA A 155 20.73 4.38 28.54
C ALA A 155 21.59 3.17 28.14
N GLN A 156 22.63 2.89 28.91
CA GLN A 156 23.51 1.76 28.65
C GLN A 156 23.49 0.76 29.81
N ASP A 157 23.73 -0.50 29.47
CA ASP A 157 23.94 -1.55 30.44
C ASP A 157 25.36 -1.47 31.07
N ASN A 158 25.67 -2.37 31.98
CA ASN A 158 26.98 -2.43 32.66
C ASN A 158 28.14 -2.87 31.73
N MET A 159 27.83 -3.28 30.50
CA MET A 159 28.80 -3.67 29.48
C MET A 159 28.97 -2.57 28.43
N GLY A 160 28.21 -1.48 28.53
CA GLY A 160 28.22 -0.35 27.60
C GLY A 160 27.43 -0.59 26.33
N ASN A 161 26.45 -1.52 26.35
CA ASN A 161 25.51 -1.68 25.27
C ASN A 161 24.31 -0.77 25.47
N ASP A 162 23.81 -0.20 24.40
CA ASP A 162 22.62 0.65 24.45
C ASP A 162 21.39 -0.16 24.79
N LEU A 163 20.60 0.36 25.71
CA LEU A 163 19.28 -0.19 26.03
C LEU A 163 18.25 0.37 25.06
N ARG A 164 17.31 -0.48 24.67
CA ARG A 164 16.22 -0.09 23.78
C ARG A 164 15.47 1.12 24.33
N PRO A 165 15.34 2.21 23.55
CA PRO A 165 14.56 3.37 23.95
C PRO A 165 13.05 3.03 23.96
N SER A 166 12.30 3.70 24.82
CA SER A 166 10.85 3.74 24.72
C SER A 166 10.46 4.46 23.45
N GLN A 167 9.34 4.06 22.86
CA GLN A 167 8.80 4.68 21.67
C GLN A 167 7.59 5.53 22.05
N GLU A 168 7.52 6.71 21.50
CA GLU A 168 6.39 7.61 21.61
C GLU A 168 5.71 7.76 20.26
N GLU A 169 4.38 7.80 20.26
CA GLU A 169 3.60 8.04 19.06
C GLU A 169 3.65 9.54 18.71
N VAL A 170 3.85 9.81 17.43
CA VAL A 170 3.87 11.18 16.89
C VAL A 170 2.52 11.48 16.25
N TYR A 171 1.82 12.42 16.82
CA TYR A 171 0.52 12.88 16.32
C TYR A 171 0.74 14.03 15.36
N THR A 172 0.56 13.77 14.06
CA THR A 172 0.71 14.78 13.01
C THR A 172 -0.11 14.39 11.79
N TRP A 173 -0.38 15.35 10.93
CA TRP A 173 -0.98 15.10 9.62
C TRP A 173 -0.09 14.23 8.75
N GLN A 174 -0.71 13.29 8.08
CA GLN A 174 -0.06 12.35 7.16
C GLN A 174 -0.89 12.25 5.89
N THR A 175 -0.23 12.25 4.75
CA THR A 175 -0.84 11.91 3.47
C THR A 175 -0.26 10.60 3.01
N SER A 176 -1.09 9.62 2.72
CA SER A 176 -0.65 8.31 2.26
C SER A 176 -1.60 7.75 1.21
N ASP A 177 -1.04 7.24 0.15
CA ASP A 177 -1.77 6.35 -0.76
C ASP A 177 -2.15 5.07 -0.02
N LEU A 178 -3.26 4.47 -0.44
CA LEU A 178 -3.61 3.13 -0.02
C LEU A 178 -2.74 2.11 -0.75
N TYR A 179 -2.05 1.26 -0.01
CA TYR A 179 -1.10 0.28 -0.54
C TYR A 179 -1.15 -1.03 0.24
N ASP A 180 -0.53 -2.08 -0.31
CA ASP A 180 -0.40 -3.36 0.40
C ASP A 180 0.67 -3.29 1.49
N VAL A 181 0.24 -3.22 2.73
CA VAL A 181 1.13 -3.19 3.90
C VAL A 181 1.94 -4.49 4.09
N ASN A 182 1.51 -5.59 3.47
CA ASN A 182 2.23 -6.86 3.49
C ASN A 182 3.32 -6.94 2.42
N GLY A 183 3.33 -6.00 1.46
CA GLY A 183 4.33 -5.90 0.41
C GLY A 183 4.27 -7.00 -0.65
N TYR A 184 3.10 -7.59 -0.89
CA TYR A 184 2.87 -8.51 -2.00
C TYR A 184 2.66 -7.77 -3.32
N VAL A 185 2.13 -6.54 -3.23
CA VAL A 185 1.91 -5.62 -4.34
C VAL A 185 2.86 -4.45 -4.21
N ASN A 186 3.52 -4.06 -5.31
CA ASN A 186 4.36 -2.87 -5.36
C ASN A 186 3.52 -1.65 -5.75
N GLY A 187 3.74 -0.53 -5.07
CA GLY A 187 3.03 0.71 -5.32
C GLY A 187 1.64 0.77 -4.68
N SER A 188 0.88 1.77 -5.09
CA SER A 188 -0.45 2.04 -4.56
C SER A 188 -1.50 1.10 -5.15
N TYR A 189 -2.55 0.82 -4.40
CA TYR A 189 -3.74 0.19 -4.97
C TYR A 189 -4.38 1.13 -5.98
N LEU A 190 -4.80 0.57 -7.11
CA LEU A 190 -5.47 1.26 -8.19
C LEU A 190 -6.96 0.91 -8.19
N PHE A 191 -7.79 1.92 -8.27
CA PHE A 191 -9.23 1.79 -8.33
C PHE A 191 -9.72 2.11 -9.74
N ALA A 192 -10.38 1.16 -10.38
CA ALA A 192 -10.99 1.35 -11.69
C ALA A 192 -12.33 2.06 -11.51
N LEU A 193 -12.44 3.26 -12.08
CA LEU A 193 -13.63 4.09 -12.03
C LEU A 193 -14.12 4.37 -13.45
N GLU A 194 -15.40 4.19 -13.69
CA GLU A 194 -16.05 4.62 -14.93
C GLU A 194 -16.36 6.12 -14.87
N ALA A 195 -16.70 6.74 -15.99
CA ALA A 195 -17.16 8.14 -15.98
C ALA A 195 -18.59 8.23 -15.44
N GLY A 196 -18.84 9.12 -14.48
CA GLY A 196 -20.16 9.31 -13.87
C GLY A 196 -20.10 9.56 -12.38
N GLU A 197 -21.28 9.47 -11.75
CA GLU A 197 -21.44 9.62 -10.30
C GLU A 197 -21.04 8.32 -9.58
N HIS A 198 -20.27 8.46 -8.52
CA HIS A 198 -19.79 7.36 -7.69
C HIS A 198 -19.95 7.68 -6.21
N THR A 199 -19.89 6.65 -5.38
CA THR A 199 -19.80 6.76 -3.93
C THR A 199 -18.58 6.01 -3.42
N LEU A 200 -17.86 6.64 -2.48
CA LEU A 200 -16.80 6.02 -1.69
C LEU A 200 -17.30 5.88 -0.26
N THR A 201 -17.30 4.68 0.27
CA THR A 201 -17.65 4.41 1.67
C THR A 201 -16.47 3.80 2.38
N LEU A 202 -16.09 4.40 3.50
CA LEU A 202 -15.17 3.81 4.46
C LEU A 202 -15.97 3.29 5.66
N THR A 203 -15.68 2.05 6.09
CA THR A 203 -16.25 1.45 7.29
C THR A 203 -15.15 1.21 8.31
N ALA A 204 -15.27 1.79 9.50
CA ALA A 204 -14.27 1.65 10.55
C ALA A 204 -14.24 0.23 11.10
N ILE A 205 -13.03 -0.34 11.20
CA ILE A 205 -12.77 -1.62 11.85
C ILE A 205 -12.20 -1.37 13.25
N ARG A 206 -11.21 -0.46 13.34
CA ARG A 206 -10.61 -0.10 14.62
C ARG A 206 -9.84 1.22 14.52
N GLU A 207 -9.64 1.85 15.66
CA GLU A 207 -8.91 3.09 15.91
C GLU A 207 -9.52 4.35 15.28
N PRO A 208 -9.52 5.44 16.02
CA PRO A 208 -10.08 6.70 15.56
C PRO A 208 -9.09 7.43 14.64
N VAL A 209 -9.64 8.18 13.68
CA VAL A 209 -8.90 9.11 12.82
C VAL A 209 -9.66 10.41 12.60
N ALA A 210 -8.95 11.44 12.19
CA ALA A 210 -9.51 12.63 11.56
C ALA A 210 -9.10 12.60 10.08
N ILE A 211 -10.04 12.84 9.17
CA ILE A 211 -9.82 12.83 7.72
C ILE A 211 -10.05 14.25 7.18
N ALA A 212 -9.00 14.86 6.64
CA ALA A 212 -9.08 16.18 6.01
C ALA A 212 -9.54 16.10 4.55
N SER A 213 -8.98 15.16 3.79
CA SER A 213 -9.34 14.96 2.39
C SER A 213 -9.03 13.55 1.90
N LEU A 214 -9.70 13.16 0.80
CA LEU A 214 -9.36 11.99 0.02
C LEU A 214 -9.15 12.44 -1.42
N CYS A 215 -8.18 11.88 -2.12
CA CYS A 215 -7.84 12.31 -3.46
C CYS A 215 -7.57 11.10 -4.35
N PHE A 216 -8.45 10.90 -5.34
CA PHE A 216 -8.13 10.01 -6.44
C PHE A 216 -7.20 10.76 -7.41
N HIS A 217 -6.06 10.18 -7.71
CA HIS A 217 -5.03 10.81 -8.53
C HIS A 217 -4.36 9.82 -9.46
N ASN A 218 -3.60 10.35 -10.41
CA ASN A 218 -2.77 9.53 -11.29
C ASN A 218 -1.72 8.78 -10.48
N ALA A 219 -1.70 7.46 -10.61
CA ALA A 219 -0.60 6.65 -10.09
C ALA A 219 0.58 6.75 -11.05
N GLN A 220 1.42 7.73 -10.85
CA GLN A 220 2.66 7.81 -11.63
C GLN A 220 3.57 6.64 -11.23
N GLU A 221 3.89 5.79 -12.19
CA GLU A 221 5.01 4.89 -12.02
C GLU A 221 6.28 5.73 -11.79
N ALA A 222 7.08 5.34 -10.82
CA ALA A 222 8.37 5.97 -10.62
C ALA A 222 9.16 5.90 -11.95
N PRO A 223 9.76 6.99 -12.41
CA PRO A 223 10.52 6.99 -13.66
C PRO A 223 11.65 5.98 -13.56
N THR A 224 11.98 5.35 -14.67
CA THR A 224 13.19 4.51 -14.70
C THR A 224 14.41 5.38 -14.39
N TYR A 225 15.49 4.77 -13.91
CA TYR A 225 16.73 5.51 -13.68
C TYR A 225 17.22 6.23 -14.94
N ALA A 226 17.02 5.65 -16.12
CA ALA A 226 17.38 6.25 -17.40
C ALA A 226 16.57 7.53 -17.67
N ASP A 227 15.25 7.50 -17.42
CA ASP A 227 14.37 8.66 -17.61
C ASP A 227 14.69 9.75 -16.58
N TYR A 228 14.89 9.36 -15.31
CA TYR A 228 15.31 10.27 -14.25
C TYR A 228 16.65 10.96 -14.59
N SER A 229 17.66 10.18 -15.01
CA SER A 229 18.96 10.69 -15.42
C SER A 229 18.87 11.64 -16.61
N ALA A 230 18.05 11.29 -17.60
CA ALA A 230 17.84 12.13 -18.78
C ALA A 230 17.18 13.48 -18.42
N ALA A 231 16.15 13.44 -17.54
CA ALA A 231 15.45 14.63 -17.06
C ALA A 231 16.38 15.58 -16.24
N HIS A 232 17.44 15.05 -15.65
CA HIS A 232 18.38 15.79 -14.79
C HIS A 232 19.78 15.94 -15.42
N ALA A 233 19.94 15.63 -16.70
CA ALA A 233 21.24 15.65 -17.39
C ALA A 233 21.95 17.02 -17.34
N ASP A 234 21.18 18.10 -17.30
CA ASP A 234 21.70 19.48 -17.26
C ASP A 234 22.00 19.97 -15.84
N MET A 235 21.71 19.17 -14.82
CA MET A 235 22.03 19.54 -13.43
C MET A 235 23.52 19.43 -13.19
N ALA A 236 24.12 20.48 -12.63
CA ALA A 236 25.52 20.48 -12.24
C ALA A 236 25.74 19.42 -11.13
N GLN A 237 26.74 18.58 -11.32
CA GLN A 237 27.15 17.67 -10.23
C GLN A 237 27.80 18.49 -9.13
N GLY A 238 27.27 18.42 -7.91
CA GLY A 238 27.86 19.03 -6.74
C GLY A 238 29.19 18.36 -6.42
N ALA A 239 30.18 19.17 -5.97
CA ALA A 239 31.45 18.65 -5.50
C ALA A 239 31.36 18.12 -4.06
N ASP A 240 30.30 18.43 -3.34
CA ASP A 240 30.12 18.09 -1.93
C ASP A 240 29.46 16.74 -1.75
N THR A 241 29.86 16.02 -0.73
CA THR A 241 29.24 14.79 -0.30
C THR A 241 28.20 15.12 0.78
N ILE A 242 26.95 14.71 0.55
CA ILE A 242 25.89 14.77 1.56
C ILE A 242 25.81 13.39 2.22
N THR A 243 26.05 13.33 3.53
CA THR A 243 25.87 12.12 4.32
C THR A 243 24.58 12.23 5.10
N ILE A 244 23.69 11.25 4.94
CA ILE A 244 22.46 11.12 5.70
C ILE A 244 22.56 9.83 6.50
N GLU A 245 22.59 9.97 7.81
CA GLU A 245 22.61 8.83 8.71
C GLU A 245 21.19 8.32 8.92
N ALA A 246 20.90 7.11 8.45
CA ALA A 246 19.55 6.54 8.45
C ALA A 246 18.98 6.31 9.86
N GLU A 247 19.85 6.16 10.85
CA GLU A 247 19.49 6.06 12.26
C GLU A 247 18.94 7.36 12.86
N HIS A 248 19.17 8.49 12.21
CA HIS A 248 18.65 9.81 12.63
C HIS A 248 17.31 10.13 11.95
N ALA A 249 16.56 9.11 11.51
CA ALA A 249 15.24 9.33 10.95
C ALA A 249 14.33 10.08 11.95
N LEU A 250 13.63 11.10 11.45
CA LEU A 250 12.76 11.93 12.28
C LEU A 250 11.60 11.12 12.87
N ASN A 251 10.98 10.30 12.02
CA ASN A 251 9.85 9.45 12.37
C ASN A 251 10.00 8.06 11.75
N LYS A 252 9.30 7.10 12.30
CA LYS A 252 9.25 5.71 11.82
C LYS A 252 7.86 5.12 11.98
N THR A 253 7.50 4.21 11.11
CA THR A 253 6.19 3.52 11.12
C THR A 253 6.20 2.25 11.97
N SER A 254 7.31 1.97 12.67
CA SER A 254 7.46 0.78 13.51
C SER A 254 8.11 1.11 14.84
N THR A 255 7.50 0.65 15.92
CA THR A 255 8.08 0.74 17.28
C THR A 255 9.27 -0.20 17.49
N GLN A 256 9.56 -1.08 16.51
CA GLN A 256 10.61 -2.09 16.62
C GLN A 256 11.88 -1.74 15.85
N LEU A 257 11.87 -0.61 15.13
CA LEU A 257 13.04 -0.09 14.44
C LEU A 257 13.66 1.01 15.30
N TYR A 258 14.86 0.78 15.81
CA TYR A 258 15.61 1.76 16.60
C TYR A 258 17.11 1.53 16.39
N PRO A 259 17.92 2.61 16.39
CA PRO A 259 19.36 2.49 16.35
C PRO A 259 19.87 2.11 17.74
N ILE A 260 20.76 1.14 17.82
CA ILE A 260 21.47 0.80 19.07
C ILE A 260 22.91 0.43 18.77
N SER A 261 23.80 0.69 19.72
CA SER A 261 25.15 0.17 19.74
C SER A 261 25.19 -1.05 20.69
N ASP A 262 25.51 -2.22 20.14
CA ASP A 262 25.64 -3.45 20.90
C ASP A 262 27.03 -4.06 20.65
N ARG A 263 27.88 -4.00 21.66
CA ARG A 263 29.25 -4.52 21.60
C ARG A 263 29.31 -6.04 21.72
N SER A 264 28.27 -6.67 22.21
CA SER A 264 28.17 -8.12 22.37
C SER A 264 27.64 -8.80 21.12
N ASP A 265 27.03 -8.07 20.19
CA ASP A 265 26.51 -8.63 18.95
C ASP A 265 27.63 -8.74 17.91
N PRO A 266 28.02 -9.94 17.47
CA PRO A 266 29.06 -10.15 16.46
C PRO A 266 28.68 -9.59 15.08
N MET A 267 27.41 -9.25 14.84
CA MET A 267 26.93 -8.61 13.61
C MET A 267 27.13 -7.09 13.63
N THR A 268 27.25 -6.48 14.80
CA THR A 268 27.73 -5.11 14.91
C THR A 268 29.25 -5.13 14.73
N SER A 269 29.78 -4.31 13.83
CA SER A 269 31.21 -4.32 13.53
C SER A 269 32.02 -4.05 14.79
N PRO A 270 32.88 -4.99 15.25
CA PRO A 270 33.65 -4.83 16.48
C PRO A 270 34.73 -3.77 16.37
N LEU A 271 34.94 -3.22 15.18
CA LEU A 271 36.10 -2.31 14.88
C LEU A 271 35.76 -0.84 15.08
N ARG A 272 34.50 -0.47 15.32
CA ARG A 272 34.10 0.92 15.59
C ARG A 272 33.12 0.96 16.74
N SER A 273 33.56 1.43 17.87
CA SER A 273 32.74 1.64 19.06
C SER A 273 31.70 2.76 18.92
N ASP A 274 31.73 3.46 17.81
CA ASP A 274 30.88 4.60 17.45
C ASP A 274 29.88 4.28 16.34
N CYS A 275 29.88 3.06 15.80
CA CYS A 275 28.88 2.64 14.82
C CYS A 275 27.55 2.34 15.50
N GLN A 276 26.60 3.23 15.37
CA GLN A 276 25.19 2.94 15.62
C GLN A 276 24.64 2.14 14.43
N LYS A 277 23.90 1.08 14.71
CA LYS A 277 23.22 0.28 13.68
C LYS A 277 21.77 0.15 14.04
N ALA A 278 20.90 0.34 13.05
CA ALA A 278 19.49 -0.02 13.19
C ALA A 278 19.39 -1.54 13.34
N GLN A 279 18.90 -2.02 14.47
CA GLN A 279 18.65 -3.44 14.69
C GLN A 279 17.17 -3.75 14.51
N HIS A 280 16.89 -4.70 13.63
CA HIS A 280 15.59 -5.34 13.55
C HIS A 280 15.47 -6.42 14.61
N HIS A 281 14.66 -6.20 15.63
CA HIS A 281 14.51 -7.12 16.74
C HIS A 281 13.70 -8.39 16.41
N ARG A 282 13.49 -8.74 15.14
CA ARG A 282 12.77 -9.96 14.77
C ARG A 282 13.34 -10.70 13.57
N ARG A 283 14.55 -11.22 13.69
CA ARG A 283 15.03 -12.16 12.67
C ARG A 283 15.38 -13.56 13.16
N ARG A 284 15.11 -13.90 14.40
CA ARG A 284 15.38 -15.27 14.89
C ARG A 284 14.17 -16.20 14.91
N GLU A 285 12.94 -15.71 14.80
CA GLU A 285 11.78 -16.60 14.94
C GLU A 285 10.95 -16.84 13.67
N LEU A 286 11.11 -16.05 12.62
CA LEU A 286 10.37 -16.26 11.36
C LEU A 286 11.31 -16.12 10.19
N GLY A 287 11.65 -17.26 9.59
CA GLY A 287 12.51 -17.33 8.41
C GLY A 287 12.05 -16.45 7.25
N HIS A 288 13.01 -15.74 6.69
CA HIS A 288 13.03 -15.20 5.35
C HIS A 288 11.93 -14.24 4.89
N ARG A 289 11.93 -12.98 5.36
CA ARG A 289 11.41 -11.88 4.51
C ARG A 289 12.13 -10.59 4.90
N ARG A 290 12.70 -9.91 3.92
CA ARG A 290 13.27 -8.57 4.09
C ARG A 290 12.13 -7.56 4.03
N PRO A 291 11.96 -6.67 5.02
CA PRO A 291 11.10 -5.52 4.85
C PRO A 291 11.77 -4.53 3.89
N VAL A 292 10.99 -4.03 2.94
CA VAL A 292 11.38 -2.91 2.10
C VAL A 292 11.16 -1.65 2.94
N HIS A 293 12.22 -0.88 3.16
CA HIS A 293 12.12 0.38 3.88
C HIS A 293 11.58 1.45 2.93
N HIS A 294 10.42 2.01 3.23
CA HIS A 294 10.06 3.32 2.73
C HIS A 294 10.62 4.37 3.69
N LEU A 295 11.74 4.98 3.30
CA LEU A 295 12.16 6.25 3.87
C LEU A 295 11.31 7.32 3.18
N GLY A 296 10.32 7.85 3.88
CA GLY A 296 9.70 9.09 3.47
C GLY A 296 10.73 10.21 3.60
N ILE A 297 10.99 10.85 2.52
CA ILE A 297 11.71 12.13 2.46
C ILE A 297 10.66 13.22 2.38
#